data_7eea41f2fb2707dcdc06b018d26c8afd
#
_entry.id   7eea41f2fb2707dcdc06b018d26c8afd
#
_cell.length_a   1.000
_cell.length_b   1.000
_cell.length_c   1.000
_cell.angle_alpha   90.00
_cell.angle_beta   90.00
_cell.angle_gamma   90.00
#
_symmetry.space_group_name_H-M   'P 1'
#
loop_
_entity.id
_entity.type
_entity.pdbx_description
1 polymer ?
#
loop_
_entity_poly.entity_id
_entity_poly.type
_entity_poly.pdbx_seq_one_letter_code
_entity_poly.pdbx_strand_id
1 'polypeptide(L)'
;MNELKQLEAQRDDEIEIDLGEIFHLLLNKLWVIILCFIVGGVIAFSGTKLFLTPKYSASSMIYILTKTTSVTSLADIQMGSQLTADFEILATSRPVIEEVIEKLKSKYSYDELVAMIQTDNQSDTRILRFTVIDENAKEAKAIANELAEVTAERVAYVMSSDKPKIVEEAVVPKKASSPNTMKNTIMGALAVAFLAMGIIVIKYLVNDTVQNEDDIKKYLGLHMLAAIPTEKRESI
;
A
#
# COMPACT_ATOMS: atom_id res chain seq x y z
N MET A 1 14.06 -32.10 -50.81
CA MET A 1 14.70 -30.78 -50.75
C MET A 1 13.70 -29.66 -50.94
N ASN A 2 12.55 -29.88 -51.61
CA ASN A 2 11.47 -28.86 -51.75
C ASN A 2 10.54 -28.77 -50.55
N GLU A 3 10.33 -29.87 -49.80
CA GLU A 3 9.46 -29.87 -48.60
C GLU A 3 10.07 -29.10 -47.44
N LEU A 4 11.41 -29.16 -47.27
CA LEU A 4 12.08 -28.38 -46.24
C LEU A 4 12.00 -26.86 -46.49
N LYS A 5 12.05 -26.43 -47.76
CA LYS A 5 11.84 -25.03 -48.14
C LYS A 5 10.42 -24.55 -47.94
N GLN A 6 9.44 -25.46 -48.06
CA GLN A 6 8.03 -25.10 -47.79
C GLN A 6 7.73 -25.05 -46.27
N LEU A 7 8.44 -25.84 -45.46
CA LEU A 7 8.35 -25.77 -44.00
C LEU A 7 9.07 -24.55 -43.40
N GLU A 8 10.13 -24.09 -44.06
CA GLU A 8 10.79 -22.83 -43.72
C GLU A 8 9.94 -21.59 -44.09
N ALA A 9 9.23 -21.63 -45.20
CA ALA A 9 8.35 -20.55 -45.62
C ALA A 9 7.05 -20.45 -44.77
N GLN A 10 6.66 -21.49 -44.03
CA GLN A 10 5.53 -21.48 -43.11
C GLN A 10 5.91 -21.02 -41.69
N ARG A 11 7.20 -20.77 -41.44
CA ARG A 11 7.71 -20.31 -40.13
C ARG A 11 7.76 -18.79 -40.00
N ASP A 12 7.55 -18.06 -41.09
CA ASP A 12 7.68 -16.59 -41.14
C ASP A 12 6.38 -15.84 -40.77
N ASP A 13 5.34 -16.55 -40.32
CA ASP A 13 4.13 -15.92 -39.74
C ASP A 13 4.24 -15.65 -38.21
N GLU A 14 5.43 -15.76 -37.64
CA GLU A 14 5.67 -15.26 -36.29
C GLU A 14 5.57 -13.73 -36.34
N ILE A 15 4.57 -13.17 -35.70
CA ILE A 15 4.43 -11.73 -35.47
C ILE A 15 5.65 -11.30 -34.67
N GLU A 16 6.71 -10.86 -35.33
CA GLU A 16 7.86 -10.23 -34.67
C GLU A 16 7.39 -8.90 -34.08
N ILE A 17 7.09 -8.92 -32.79
CA ILE A 17 6.77 -7.70 -32.05
C ILE A 17 8.05 -6.91 -31.86
N ASP A 18 8.24 -5.87 -32.64
CA ASP A 18 9.38 -4.97 -32.48
C ASP A 18 9.14 -4.07 -31.24
N LEU A 19 9.89 -4.36 -30.17
CA LEU A 19 9.83 -3.57 -28.95
C LEU A 19 10.24 -2.11 -29.15
N GLY A 20 11.10 -1.84 -30.16
CA GLY A 20 11.51 -0.48 -30.53
C GLY A 20 10.36 0.32 -31.12
N GLU A 21 9.53 -0.31 -31.97
CA GLU A 21 8.32 0.31 -32.53
C GLU A 21 7.29 0.63 -31.44
N ILE A 22 7.05 -0.31 -30.51
CA ILE A 22 6.16 -0.07 -29.38
C ILE A 22 6.65 1.09 -28.52
N PHE A 23 7.96 1.18 -28.28
CA PHE A 23 8.54 2.27 -27.52
C PHE A 23 8.35 3.62 -28.23
N HIS A 24 8.59 3.69 -29.54
CA HIS A 24 8.36 4.89 -30.34
C HIS A 24 6.87 5.28 -30.38
N LEU A 25 5.97 4.30 -30.47
CA LEU A 25 4.54 4.52 -30.40
C LEU A 25 4.13 5.16 -29.07
N LEU A 26 4.64 4.62 -27.96
CA LEU A 26 4.35 5.16 -26.62
C LEU A 26 4.89 6.59 -26.46
N LEU A 27 6.08 6.89 -27.01
CA LEU A 27 6.63 8.24 -27.00
C LEU A 27 5.77 9.21 -27.82
N ASN A 28 5.30 8.82 -29.00
CA ASN A 28 4.40 9.63 -29.82
C ASN A 28 3.03 9.88 -29.16
N LYS A 29 2.57 8.97 -28.31
CA LYS A 29 1.32 9.07 -27.54
C LYS A 29 1.51 9.51 -26.10
N LEU A 30 2.73 9.95 -25.73
CA LEU A 30 3.07 10.37 -24.37
C LEU A 30 2.09 11.41 -23.82
N TRP A 31 1.66 12.36 -24.63
CA TRP A 31 0.67 13.36 -24.23
C TRP A 31 -0.65 12.75 -23.76
N VAL A 32 -1.13 11.70 -24.44
CA VAL A 32 -2.36 10.98 -24.05
C VAL A 32 -2.14 10.24 -22.73
N ILE A 33 -0.98 9.63 -22.56
CA ILE A 33 -0.63 8.91 -21.32
C ILE A 33 -0.57 9.87 -20.14
N ILE A 34 0.05 11.05 -20.32
CA ILE A 34 0.10 12.10 -19.29
C ILE A 34 -1.30 12.61 -18.95
N LEU A 35 -2.15 12.82 -19.96
CA LEU A 35 -3.53 13.24 -19.73
C LEU A 35 -4.30 12.18 -18.91
N CYS A 36 -4.18 10.91 -19.29
CA CYS A 36 -4.79 9.79 -18.57
C CYS A 36 -4.26 9.68 -17.12
N PHE A 37 -2.96 9.90 -16.91
CA PHE A 37 -2.35 9.94 -15.58
C PHE A 37 -2.95 11.03 -14.71
N ILE A 38 -3.11 12.26 -15.24
CA ILE A 38 -3.70 13.39 -14.52
C ILE A 38 -5.17 13.10 -14.19
N VAL A 39 -5.95 12.62 -15.16
CA VAL A 39 -7.37 12.30 -14.98
C VAL A 39 -7.53 11.18 -13.95
N GLY A 40 -6.73 10.11 -14.04
CA GLY A 40 -6.71 9.02 -13.07
C GLY A 40 -6.37 9.51 -11.65
N GLY A 41 -5.40 10.43 -11.54
CA GLY A 41 -5.05 11.07 -10.27
C GLY A 41 -6.19 11.89 -9.67
N VAL A 42 -6.88 12.70 -10.47
CA VAL A 42 -8.04 13.48 -10.02
C VAL A 42 -9.18 12.59 -9.55
N ILE A 43 -9.48 11.52 -10.28
CA ILE A 43 -10.52 10.55 -9.90
C ILE A 43 -10.14 9.85 -8.60
N ALA A 44 -8.91 9.35 -8.47
CA ALA A 44 -8.44 8.67 -7.28
C ALA A 44 -8.39 9.59 -6.05
N PHE A 45 -7.97 10.84 -6.22
CA PHE A 45 -7.98 11.86 -5.16
C PHE A 45 -9.40 12.15 -4.67
N SER A 46 -10.31 12.41 -5.60
CA SER A 46 -11.72 12.69 -5.29
C SER A 46 -12.39 11.49 -4.64
N GLY A 47 -12.17 10.29 -5.18
CA GLY A 47 -12.67 9.04 -4.61
C GLY A 47 -12.16 8.80 -3.20
N THR A 48 -10.86 8.98 -2.96
CA THR A 48 -10.27 8.82 -1.62
C THR A 48 -10.88 9.79 -0.60
N LYS A 49 -11.12 11.05 -0.99
CA LYS A 49 -11.70 12.05 -0.06
C LYS A 49 -13.20 11.90 0.19
N LEU A 50 -13.95 11.39 -0.81
CA LEU A 50 -15.41 11.29 -0.71
C LEU A 50 -15.87 9.97 -0.08
N PHE A 51 -15.16 8.87 -0.33
CA PHE A 51 -15.59 7.53 0.08
C PHE A 51 -14.85 6.97 1.29
N LEU A 52 -13.68 7.51 1.66
CA LEU A 52 -12.89 6.98 2.75
C LEU A 52 -12.92 7.93 3.95
N THR A 53 -13.39 7.42 5.10
CA THR A 53 -13.40 8.16 6.37
C THR A 53 -11.97 8.34 6.89
N PRO A 54 -11.59 9.54 7.35
CA PRO A 54 -10.30 9.75 7.96
C PRO A 54 -10.20 9.02 9.29
N LYS A 55 -9.11 8.27 9.50
CA LYS A 55 -8.80 7.58 10.74
C LYS A 55 -7.58 8.20 11.40
N TYR A 56 -7.63 8.31 12.70
CA TYR A 56 -6.59 8.90 13.54
C TYR A 56 -5.92 7.81 14.35
N SER A 57 -4.60 7.88 14.46
CA SER A 57 -3.79 6.93 15.22
C SER A 57 -3.21 7.64 16.43
N ALA A 58 -3.48 7.10 17.61
CA ALA A 58 -2.91 7.54 18.88
C ALA A 58 -2.13 6.38 19.50
N SER A 59 -0.95 6.65 20.04
CA SER A 59 -0.09 5.61 20.63
C SER A 59 0.33 5.97 22.03
N SER A 60 0.32 4.97 22.91
CA SER A 60 0.90 5.02 24.26
C SER A 60 1.97 3.93 24.40
N MET A 61 2.91 4.10 25.33
CA MET A 61 4.00 3.16 25.54
C MET A 61 4.17 2.83 27.01
N ILE A 62 4.38 1.55 27.31
CA ILE A 62 4.75 1.07 28.65
C ILE A 62 6.15 0.47 28.64
N TYR A 63 6.87 0.63 29.75
CA TYR A 63 8.16 0.01 29.99
C TYR A 63 8.00 -1.17 30.95
N ILE A 64 8.49 -2.32 30.53
CA ILE A 64 8.38 -3.57 31.28
C ILE A 64 9.58 -3.70 32.22
N LEU A 65 9.32 -3.62 33.52
CA LEU A 65 10.33 -3.77 34.56
C LEU A 65 10.53 -5.25 34.87
N THR A 66 11.74 -5.74 34.73
CA THR A 66 12.16 -7.04 35.31
C THR A 66 12.87 -6.81 36.62
N LYS A 67 12.55 -7.59 37.67
CA LYS A 67 13.15 -7.47 39.01
C LYS A 67 14.65 -7.82 39.07
N THR A 68 15.30 -8.18 37.99
CA THR A 68 16.73 -8.50 37.97
C THR A 68 17.56 -7.24 38.08
N THR A 69 18.23 -7.11 39.22
CA THR A 69 19.02 -5.95 39.63
C THR A 69 20.34 -5.79 38.85
N SER A 70 20.67 -6.71 37.95
CA SER A 70 21.90 -6.65 37.16
C SER A 70 21.66 -7.23 35.76
N VAL A 71 21.58 -6.36 34.77
CA VAL A 71 21.56 -6.73 33.35
C VAL A 71 23.00 -7.10 32.95
N THR A 72 23.36 -8.37 33.04
CA THR A 72 24.75 -8.81 32.79
C THR A 72 24.88 -9.93 31.75
N SER A 73 23.77 -10.43 31.18
CA SER A 73 23.84 -11.52 30.19
C SER A 73 22.92 -11.33 29.01
N LEU A 74 23.31 -11.90 27.86
CA LEU A 74 22.48 -12.01 26.66
C LEU A 74 21.15 -12.75 26.95
N ALA A 75 21.12 -13.62 27.96
CA ALA A 75 19.93 -14.32 28.40
C ALA A 75 18.87 -13.36 29.00
N ASP A 76 19.29 -12.29 29.67
CA ASP A 76 18.36 -11.28 30.22
C ASP A 76 17.70 -10.43 29.15
N ILE A 77 18.37 -10.22 28.00
CA ILE A 77 17.82 -9.50 26.84
C ILE A 77 16.78 -10.38 26.16
N GLN A 78 17.08 -11.66 25.94
CA GLN A 78 16.13 -12.61 25.33
C GLN A 78 14.90 -12.86 26.22
N MET A 79 15.09 -12.92 27.53
CA MET A 79 13.98 -13.03 28.48
C MET A 79 13.10 -11.78 28.46
N GLY A 80 13.68 -10.59 28.28
CA GLY A 80 12.96 -9.34 28.17
C GLY A 80 12.05 -9.29 26.92
N SER A 81 12.49 -9.78 25.77
CA SER A 81 11.71 -9.82 24.54
C SER A 81 10.58 -10.85 24.60
N GLN A 82 10.78 -12.00 25.23
CA GLN A 82 9.72 -12.99 25.47
C GLN A 82 8.62 -12.45 26.39
N LEU A 83 9.00 -11.78 27.48
CA LEU A 83 8.03 -11.13 28.38
C LEU A 83 7.19 -10.07 27.64
N THR A 84 7.78 -9.35 26.70
CA THR A 84 7.04 -8.36 25.91
C THR A 84 5.98 -9.00 25.00
N ALA A 85 6.29 -10.17 24.41
CA ALA A 85 5.32 -10.94 23.65
C ALA A 85 4.15 -11.45 24.50
N ASP A 86 4.43 -11.91 25.74
CA ASP A 86 3.38 -12.31 26.68
C ASP A 86 2.47 -11.12 27.04
N PHE A 87 3.04 -9.92 27.19
CA PHE A 87 2.28 -8.71 27.49
C PHE A 87 1.42 -8.25 26.32
N GLU A 88 1.90 -8.45 25.09
CA GLU A 88 1.12 -8.21 23.88
C GLU A 88 -0.17 -9.06 23.85
N ILE A 89 -0.04 -10.34 24.17
CA ILE A 89 -1.17 -11.27 24.28
C ILE A 89 -2.11 -10.85 25.41
N LEU A 90 -1.57 -10.45 26.56
CA LEU A 90 -2.36 -10.01 27.72
C LEU A 90 -3.13 -8.72 27.40
N ALA A 91 -2.54 -7.78 26.67
CA ALA A 91 -3.15 -6.51 26.30
C ALA A 91 -4.39 -6.67 25.43
N THR A 92 -4.43 -7.68 24.57
CA THR A 92 -5.57 -8.00 23.71
C THR A 92 -6.50 -9.05 24.31
N SER A 93 -6.22 -9.48 25.55
CA SER A 93 -7.06 -10.46 26.25
C SER A 93 -8.43 -9.89 26.59
N ARG A 94 -9.43 -10.78 26.62
CA ARG A 94 -10.82 -10.40 26.93
C ARG A 94 -10.98 -9.61 28.23
N PRO A 95 -10.34 -10.00 29.38
CA PRO A 95 -10.48 -9.24 30.62
C PRO A 95 -9.94 -7.80 30.51
N VAL A 96 -8.85 -7.57 29.78
CA VAL A 96 -8.29 -6.23 29.61
C VAL A 96 -9.20 -5.37 28.74
N ILE A 97 -9.61 -5.92 27.60
CA ILE A 97 -10.46 -5.18 26.65
C ILE A 97 -11.84 -4.85 27.24
N GLU A 98 -12.46 -5.80 27.93
CA GLU A 98 -13.77 -5.57 28.60
C GLU A 98 -13.65 -4.51 29.71
N GLU A 99 -12.54 -4.51 30.48
CA GLU A 99 -12.29 -3.48 31.49
C GLU A 99 -12.09 -2.09 30.87
N VAL A 100 -11.37 -1.99 29.73
CA VAL A 100 -11.23 -0.73 28.99
C VAL A 100 -12.59 -0.22 28.50
N ILE A 101 -13.42 -1.11 27.96
CA ILE A 101 -14.78 -0.78 27.50
C ILE A 101 -15.62 -0.24 28.65
N GLU A 102 -15.58 -0.89 29.80
CA GLU A 102 -16.35 -0.51 31.00
C GLU A 102 -15.89 0.84 31.55
N LYS A 103 -14.58 1.04 31.77
CA LYS A 103 -14.01 2.28 32.29
C LYS A 103 -14.30 3.50 31.41
N LEU A 104 -14.20 3.33 30.09
CA LEU A 104 -14.47 4.41 29.13
C LEU A 104 -15.94 4.53 28.76
N LYS A 105 -16.80 3.60 29.18
CA LYS A 105 -18.19 3.48 28.72
C LYS A 105 -18.26 3.52 27.20
N SER A 106 -17.35 2.77 26.59
CA SER A 106 -17.16 2.77 25.14
C SER A 106 -18.38 2.17 24.43
N LYS A 107 -18.69 2.70 23.25
CA LYS A 107 -19.73 2.17 22.35
C LYS A 107 -19.30 0.92 21.58
N TYR A 108 -18.00 0.62 21.58
CA TYR A 108 -17.44 -0.49 20.82
C TYR A 108 -17.64 -1.82 21.55
N SER A 109 -17.91 -2.86 20.78
CA SER A 109 -17.86 -4.24 21.25
C SER A 109 -16.41 -4.71 21.41
N TYR A 110 -16.23 -5.86 22.06
CA TYR A 110 -14.92 -6.48 22.21
C TYR A 110 -14.18 -6.65 20.86
N ASP A 111 -14.85 -7.24 19.89
CA ASP A 111 -14.24 -7.55 18.59
C ASP A 111 -13.90 -6.28 17.80
N GLU A 112 -14.74 -5.26 17.86
CA GLU A 112 -14.46 -3.96 17.24
C GLU A 112 -13.25 -3.29 17.87
N LEU A 113 -13.17 -3.27 19.22
CA LEU A 113 -12.08 -2.62 19.91
C LEU A 113 -10.74 -3.34 19.64
N VAL A 114 -10.73 -4.68 19.68
CA VAL A 114 -9.53 -5.47 19.32
C VAL A 114 -9.06 -5.17 17.90
N ALA A 115 -9.98 -5.04 16.93
CA ALA A 115 -9.63 -4.73 15.55
C ALA A 115 -9.02 -3.32 15.36
N MET A 116 -9.26 -2.40 16.29
CA MET A 116 -8.71 -1.04 16.29
C MET A 116 -7.33 -0.95 16.97
N ILE A 117 -6.94 -1.97 17.74
CA ILE A 117 -5.70 -2.00 18.51
C ILE A 117 -4.61 -2.69 17.71
N GLN A 118 -3.45 -2.07 17.68
CA GLN A 118 -2.21 -2.66 17.19
C GLN A 118 -1.18 -2.58 18.32
N THR A 119 -0.56 -3.69 18.62
CA THR A 119 0.55 -3.77 19.57
C THR A 119 1.86 -3.96 18.79
N ASP A 120 2.90 -3.28 19.22
CA ASP A 120 4.22 -3.36 18.59
C ASP A 120 5.30 -3.32 19.67
N ASN A 121 6.17 -4.33 19.61
CA ASN A 121 7.39 -4.34 20.41
C ASN A 121 8.53 -3.84 19.54
N GLN A 122 9.07 -2.69 19.85
CA GLN A 122 10.22 -2.16 19.14
C GLN A 122 11.43 -3.08 19.36
N SER A 123 11.87 -3.73 18.30
CA SER A 123 12.89 -4.80 18.26
C SER A 123 13.89 -4.79 19.40
N ASP A 124 13.90 -5.88 20.20
CA ASP A 124 14.82 -6.13 21.31
C ASP A 124 14.76 -5.11 22.47
N THR A 125 13.68 -4.37 22.60
CA THR A 125 13.45 -3.46 23.72
C THR A 125 12.41 -4.01 24.70
N ARG A 126 12.39 -3.42 25.90
CA ARG A 126 11.36 -3.68 26.93
C ARG A 126 10.20 -2.68 26.85
N ILE A 127 10.01 -2.07 25.69
CA ILE A 127 8.96 -1.09 25.45
C ILE A 127 7.88 -1.74 24.61
N LEU A 128 6.67 -1.75 25.12
CA LEU A 128 5.49 -2.15 24.37
C LEU A 128 4.69 -0.92 24.02
N ARG A 129 4.41 -0.77 22.73
CA ARG A 129 3.61 0.31 22.17
C ARG A 129 2.20 -0.19 21.87
N PHE A 130 1.21 0.55 22.31
CA PHE A 130 -0.18 0.36 21.95
C PHE A 130 -0.58 1.47 21.00
N THR A 131 -1.05 1.10 19.83
CA THR A 131 -1.54 2.03 18.82
C THR A 131 -3.00 1.76 18.58
N VAL A 132 -3.84 2.76 18.76
CA VAL A 132 -5.29 2.68 18.55
C VAL A 132 -5.66 3.55 17.37
N ILE A 133 -6.41 2.97 16.43
CA ILE A 133 -6.85 3.63 15.19
C ILE A 133 -8.37 3.80 15.23
N ASP A 134 -8.83 5.04 15.28
CA ASP A 134 -10.24 5.41 15.38
C ASP A 134 -10.58 6.59 14.45
N GLU A 135 -11.86 6.71 14.09
CA GLU A 135 -12.36 7.87 13.34
C GLU A 135 -12.38 9.15 14.20
N ASN A 136 -12.44 8.99 15.53
CA ASN A 136 -12.39 10.08 16.50
C ASN A 136 -11.02 10.15 17.18
N ALA A 137 -10.28 11.22 16.89
CA ALA A 137 -8.94 11.43 17.46
C ALA A 137 -8.90 11.46 19.01
N LYS A 138 -9.99 11.90 19.66
CA LYS A 138 -10.06 11.95 21.13
C LYS A 138 -10.33 10.57 21.72
N GLU A 139 -11.18 9.77 21.05
CA GLU A 139 -11.46 8.39 21.45
C GLU A 139 -10.21 7.52 21.26
N ALA A 140 -9.50 7.65 20.12
CA ALA A 140 -8.23 6.97 19.91
C ALA A 140 -7.22 7.23 21.06
N LYS A 141 -7.05 8.50 21.46
CA LYS A 141 -6.21 8.86 22.60
C LYS A 141 -6.69 8.21 23.91
N ALA A 142 -7.97 8.34 24.23
CA ALA A 142 -8.54 7.84 25.47
C ALA A 142 -8.37 6.32 25.59
N ILE A 143 -8.68 5.60 24.51
CA ILE A 143 -8.55 4.13 24.46
C ILE A 143 -7.08 3.71 24.59
N ALA A 144 -6.17 4.40 23.88
CA ALA A 144 -4.75 4.05 23.95
C ALA A 144 -4.15 4.22 25.36
N ASN A 145 -4.53 5.29 26.08
CA ASN A 145 -4.06 5.53 27.42
C ASN A 145 -4.68 4.55 28.44
N GLU A 146 -6.00 4.33 28.34
CA GLU A 146 -6.67 3.39 29.24
C GLU A 146 -6.18 1.95 29.01
N LEU A 147 -5.95 1.57 27.75
CA LEU A 147 -5.39 0.25 27.43
C LEU A 147 -4.00 0.05 28.06
N ALA A 148 -3.14 1.08 28.02
CA ALA A 148 -1.83 1.02 28.65
C ALA A 148 -1.95 0.86 30.17
N GLU A 149 -2.85 1.59 30.81
CA GLU A 149 -3.08 1.57 32.26
C GLU A 149 -3.63 0.21 32.71
N VAL A 150 -4.71 -0.25 32.08
CA VAL A 150 -5.36 -1.55 32.40
C VAL A 150 -4.39 -2.71 32.12
N THR A 151 -3.64 -2.65 31.03
CA THR A 151 -2.63 -3.68 30.72
C THR A 151 -1.56 -3.70 31.78
N ALA A 152 -1.04 -2.54 32.22
CA ALA A 152 -0.04 -2.46 33.26
C ALA A 152 -0.54 -3.02 34.62
N GLU A 153 -1.79 -2.76 34.96
CA GLU A 153 -2.44 -3.31 36.18
C GLU A 153 -2.60 -4.83 36.05
N ARG A 154 -3.07 -5.31 34.91
CA ARG A 154 -3.28 -6.75 34.69
C ARG A 154 -1.99 -7.54 34.72
N VAL A 155 -0.94 -7.00 34.10
CA VAL A 155 0.39 -7.60 34.14
C VAL A 155 0.93 -7.69 35.57
N ALA A 156 0.84 -6.60 36.33
CA ALA A 156 1.28 -6.58 37.72
C ALA A 156 0.55 -7.65 38.56
N TYR A 157 -0.76 -7.78 38.35
CA TYR A 157 -1.57 -8.79 39.02
C TYR A 157 -1.19 -10.22 38.64
N VAL A 158 -1.11 -10.53 37.33
CA VAL A 158 -0.82 -11.88 36.82
C VAL A 158 0.58 -12.34 37.19
N MET A 159 1.57 -11.46 37.07
CA MET A 159 2.98 -11.79 37.31
C MET A 159 3.43 -11.56 38.76
N SER A 160 2.56 -11.05 39.62
CA SER A 160 2.93 -10.67 41.00
C SER A 160 4.17 -9.78 41.01
N SER A 161 4.26 -8.85 40.04
CA SER A 161 5.40 -7.97 39.83
C SER A 161 5.03 -6.51 40.07
N ASP A 162 6.03 -5.63 40.04
CA ASP A 162 5.76 -4.19 40.04
C ASP A 162 5.01 -3.78 38.77
N LYS A 163 4.11 -2.81 38.89
CA LYS A 163 3.32 -2.29 37.77
C LYS A 163 4.27 -1.68 36.73
N PRO A 164 4.18 -2.08 35.44
CA PRO A 164 4.90 -1.44 34.36
C PRO A 164 4.67 0.07 34.35
N LYS A 165 5.69 0.84 33.99
CA LYS A 165 5.58 2.30 33.95
C LYS A 165 5.15 2.77 32.56
N ILE A 166 4.19 3.69 32.53
CA ILE A 166 3.85 4.41 31.30
C ILE A 166 5.01 5.34 30.99
N VAL A 167 5.63 5.16 29.82
CA VAL A 167 6.75 5.97 29.33
C VAL A 167 6.26 7.15 28.53
N GLU A 168 5.22 6.92 27.72
CA GLU A 168 4.61 7.92 26.88
C GLU A 168 3.09 7.77 26.88
N GLU A 169 2.41 8.85 27.17
CA GLU A 169 0.96 8.93 27.03
C GLU A 169 0.57 9.31 25.60
N ALA A 170 -0.50 8.71 25.12
CA ALA A 170 -1.06 9.08 23.84
C ALA A 170 -1.53 10.54 23.85
N VAL A 171 -1.25 11.24 22.76
CA VAL A 171 -1.72 12.60 22.50
C VAL A 171 -2.78 12.62 21.40
N VAL A 172 -3.63 13.65 21.39
CA VAL A 172 -4.64 13.79 20.32
C VAL A 172 -3.93 14.04 18.99
N PRO A 173 -4.05 13.14 18.00
CA PRO A 173 -3.40 13.32 16.71
C PRO A 173 -4.01 14.50 15.95
N LYS A 174 -3.15 15.36 15.40
CA LYS A 174 -3.57 16.56 14.65
C LYS A 174 -3.90 16.25 13.19
N LYS A 175 -3.45 15.12 12.67
CA LYS A 175 -3.65 14.72 11.27
C LYS A 175 -4.15 13.27 11.23
N ALA A 176 -5.01 12.97 10.27
CA ALA A 176 -5.42 11.60 10.01
C ALA A 176 -4.21 10.77 9.54
N SER A 177 -4.09 9.55 10.06
CA SER A 177 -3.07 8.58 9.67
C SER A 177 -3.45 7.80 8.41
N SER A 178 -4.74 7.66 8.14
CA SER A 178 -5.31 6.95 7.00
C SER A 178 -6.59 7.66 6.53
N PRO A 179 -6.93 7.59 5.23
CA PRO A 179 -6.13 7.08 4.14
C PRO A 179 -4.97 8.01 3.77
N ASN A 180 -3.87 7.43 3.27
CA ASN A 180 -2.80 8.25 2.69
C ASN A 180 -3.23 8.73 1.29
N THR A 181 -3.85 9.90 1.24
CA THR A 181 -4.42 10.48 0.02
C THR A 181 -3.39 10.58 -1.11
N MET A 182 -2.14 10.95 -0.78
CA MET A 182 -1.08 11.07 -1.78
C MET A 182 -0.71 9.71 -2.39
N LYS A 183 -0.55 8.68 -1.54
CA LYS A 183 -0.24 7.32 -1.99
C LYS A 183 -1.36 6.75 -2.87
N ASN A 184 -2.62 6.92 -2.46
CA ASN A 184 -3.77 6.44 -3.22
C ASN A 184 -3.91 7.18 -4.56
N THR A 185 -3.68 8.49 -4.58
CA THR A 185 -3.72 9.31 -5.79
C THR A 185 -2.67 8.85 -6.80
N ILE A 186 -1.42 8.68 -6.36
CA ILE A 186 -0.33 8.22 -7.24
C ILE A 186 -0.62 6.81 -7.76
N MET A 187 -1.08 5.91 -6.89
CA MET A 187 -1.40 4.54 -7.28
C MET A 187 -2.55 4.48 -8.30
N GLY A 188 -3.60 5.28 -8.10
CA GLY A 188 -4.71 5.40 -9.06
C GLY A 188 -4.29 6.02 -10.38
N ALA A 189 -3.47 7.07 -10.35
CA ALA A 189 -2.92 7.70 -11.56
C ALA A 189 -2.07 6.72 -12.37
N LEU A 190 -1.18 5.96 -11.71
CA LEU A 190 -0.37 4.92 -12.36
C LEU A 190 -1.21 3.80 -12.95
N ALA A 191 -2.25 3.34 -12.26
CA ALA A 191 -3.14 2.29 -12.76
C ALA A 191 -3.85 2.73 -14.05
N VAL A 192 -4.39 3.95 -14.09
CA VAL A 192 -5.07 4.48 -15.29
C VAL A 192 -4.08 4.70 -16.44
N ALA A 193 -2.88 5.21 -16.16
CA ALA A 193 -1.83 5.37 -17.17
C ALA A 193 -1.40 4.02 -17.76
N PHE A 194 -1.24 2.99 -16.92
CA PHE A 194 -0.90 1.64 -17.36
C PHE A 194 -1.99 1.03 -18.24
N LEU A 195 -3.27 1.20 -17.87
CA LEU A 195 -4.39 0.78 -18.70
C LEU A 195 -4.41 1.51 -20.05
N ALA A 196 -4.15 2.82 -20.05
CA ALA A 196 -4.06 3.61 -21.26
C ALA A 196 -2.95 3.11 -22.20
N MET A 197 -1.76 2.81 -21.66
CA MET A 197 -0.67 2.20 -22.42
C MET A 197 -1.07 0.87 -23.04
N GLY A 198 -1.72 -0.01 -22.26
CA GLY A 198 -2.22 -1.29 -22.75
C GLY A 198 -3.20 -1.13 -23.90
N ILE A 199 -4.15 -0.21 -23.78
CA ILE A 199 -5.14 0.08 -24.86
C ILE A 199 -4.43 0.62 -26.11
N ILE A 200 -3.43 1.49 -25.97
CA ILE A 200 -2.66 2.03 -27.08
C ILE A 200 -1.92 0.91 -27.81
N VAL A 201 -1.27 0.01 -27.08
CA VAL A 201 -0.53 -1.13 -27.65
C VAL A 201 -1.49 -2.12 -28.32
N ILE A 202 -2.59 -2.49 -27.66
CA ILE A 202 -3.59 -3.39 -28.26
C ILE A 202 -4.16 -2.79 -29.56
N LYS A 203 -4.52 -1.51 -29.52
CA LYS A 203 -5.02 -0.82 -30.71
C LYS A 203 -4.00 -0.78 -31.84
N TYR A 204 -2.72 -0.70 -31.52
CA TYR A 204 -1.65 -0.76 -32.51
C TYR A 204 -1.51 -2.16 -33.11
N LEU A 205 -1.51 -3.21 -32.29
CA LEU A 205 -1.38 -4.61 -32.75
C LEU A 205 -2.58 -5.10 -33.56
N VAL A 206 -3.78 -4.55 -33.30
CA VAL A 206 -5.01 -4.90 -34.04
C VAL A 206 -5.16 -4.08 -35.34
N ASN A 207 -4.31 -3.06 -35.50
CA ASN A 207 -4.42 -2.18 -36.67
C ASN A 207 -3.52 -2.67 -37.82
N ASP A 208 -4.05 -3.49 -38.70
CA ASP A 208 -3.36 -4.05 -39.88
C ASP A 208 -3.09 -3.01 -41.01
N THR A 209 -3.14 -1.71 -40.68
CA THR A 209 -2.93 -0.65 -41.68
C THR A 209 -1.45 -0.40 -41.87
N VAL A 210 -0.95 -0.59 -43.07
CA VAL A 210 0.42 -0.23 -43.50
C VAL A 210 0.61 1.27 -43.28
N GLN A 211 1.51 1.67 -42.38
CA GLN A 211 1.75 3.07 -42.03
C GLN A 211 3.12 3.59 -42.51
N ASN A 212 4.09 2.70 -42.69
CA ASN A 212 5.48 3.06 -42.99
C ASN A 212 6.04 2.34 -44.22
N GLU A 213 7.14 2.86 -44.75
CA GLU A 213 7.85 2.23 -45.88
C GLU A 213 8.37 0.83 -45.52
N ASP A 214 8.78 0.64 -44.29
CA ASP A 214 9.29 -0.63 -43.77
C ASP A 214 8.20 -1.70 -43.70
N ASP A 215 6.93 -1.33 -43.48
CA ASP A 215 5.79 -2.24 -43.50
C ASP A 215 5.58 -2.80 -44.90
N ILE A 216 5.70 -1.97 -45.93
CA ILE A 216 5.56 -2.39 -47.34
C ILE A 216 6.63 -3.40 -47.71
N LYS A 217 7.86 -3.17 -47.28
CA LYS A 217 8.98 -4.04 -47.52
C LYS A 217 8.85 -5.36 -46.76
N LYS A 218 8.38 -5.30 -45.49
CA LYS A 218 8.21 -6.45 -44.59
C LYS A 218 7.04 -7.34 -45.02
N TYR A 219 5.88 -6.77 -45.32
CA TYR A 219 4.67 -7.53 -45.64
C TYR A 219 4.47 -7.84 -47.14
N LEU A 220 4.96 -7.00 -48.02
CA LEU A 220 4.78 -7.17 -49.48
C LEU A 220 6.08 -7.54 -50.20
N GLY A 221 7.22 -7.47 -49.55
CA GLY A 221 8.54 -7.75 -50.15
C GLY A 221 8.91 -6.77 -51.29
N LEU A 222 8.19 -5.64 -51.40
CA LEU A 222 8.37 -4.64 -52.46
C LEU A 222 9.20 -3.45 -51.95
N HIS A 223 10.10 -2.95 -52.81
CA HIS A 223 10.83 -1.71 -52.52
C HIS A 223 9.98 -0.53 -52.98
N MET A 224 9.77 0.43 -52.09
CA MET A 224 9.07 1.67 -52.43
C MET A 224 9.94 2.49 -53.39
N LEU A 225 9.39 2.87 -54.54
CA LEU A 225 10.08 3.67 -55.55
C LEU A 225 9.92 5.17 -55.32
N ALA A 226 8.80 5.60 -54.77
CA ALA A 226 8.52 6.99 -54.41
C ALA A 226 7.32 7.10 -53.46
N ALA A 227 7.36 8.06 -52.54
CA ALA A 227 6.20 8.45 -51.71
C ALA A 227 5.64 9.78 -52.24
N ILE A 228 4.32 9.81 -52.52
CA ILE A 228 3.63 11.04 -52.93
C ILE A 228 2.94 11.59 -51.66
N PRO A 229 3.38 12.74 -51.12
CA PRO A 229 2.73 13.33 -49.97
C PRO A 229 1.32 13.79 -50.32
N THR A 230 0.32 13.35 -49.58
CA THR A 230 -1.04 13.86 -49.67
C THR A 230 -1.13 15.22 -48.99
N GLU A 231 -1.40 16.26 -49.77
CA GLU A 231 -1.66 17.60 -49.26
C GLU A 231 -2.97 17.59 -48.46
N LYS A 232 -2.88 17.87 -47.15
CA LYS A 232 -4.07 18.03 -46.30
C LYS A 232 -4.81 19.27 -46.75
N ARG A 233 -5.90 19.13 -47.51
CA ARG A 233 -6.81 20.24 -47.81
C ARG A 233 -7.33 20.78 -46.48
N GLU A 234 -6.82 21.93 -46.04
CA GLU A 234 -7.49 22.73 -45.05
C GLU A 234 -8.83 23.19 -45.61
N SER A 235 -9.91 22.64 -45.05
CA SER A 235 -11.25 23.18 -45.32
C SER A 235 -11.36 24.51 -44.55
N ILE A 236 -11.49 25.57 -45.34
CA ILE A 236 -11.86 26.93 -44.90
C ILE A 236 -13.23 26.91 -44.25
#